data_ca1df8b7b2613e046dfd59dd30520595
#
_entry.id   ca1df8b7b2613e046dfd59dd30520595
#
_cell.length_a   1.000
_cell.length_b   1.000
_cell.length_c   1.000
_cell.angle_alpha   90.00
_cell.angle_beta   90.00
_cell.angle_gamma   90.00
#
_symmetry.space_group_name_H-M   'P 1'
#
loop_
_entity.id
_entity.type
_entity.pdbx_description
1 polymer ?
#
loop_
_entity_poly.entity_id
_entity_poly.type
_entity_poly.pdbx_seq_one_letter_code
_entity_poly.pdbx_strand_id
1 'polypeptide(L)'
;MSIISKDIQKAVALLTNEELVAIPTETVYGLAGNIFSEKAIKCIFETKKRPFFNPLIVHISSVDVLETIVSEVPEKAKILANTFWPGSMTLVLKKHKDIPDIITAGKDTVAVRVPNHPVTISLLKQLPFPLAAPSANPFNNISPTKPKHVERYFKNDIKMVLDGGSCKNGIESTIIGFVNNEPIIYRLGALALEEIEAVIGKVEVKNKAEENPDAPGMLDKHYSPLTTTILTTDIASEIKKHPTKKIGILAFNSSFKNAKITTEIILSKKSDLQEAASKLYDALHKLDHLNLDVIIAEKMPETGLGKSMNDRLQRAAFRS
;
A
#
# COMPACT_ATOMS: atom_id res chain seq x y z
N MET A 1 -10.74 -10.57 22.94
CA MET A 1 -11.33 -9.22 22.79
C MET A 1 -10.86 -8.63 21.47
N SER A 2 -11.64 -7.74 20.85
CA SER A 2 -11.20 -7.02 19.65
C SER A 2 -10.10 -6.02 20.02
N ILE A 3 -9.09 -5.91 19.14
CA ILE A 3 -8.02 -4.91 19.26
C ILE A 3 -8.34 -3.60 18.50
N ILE A 4 -9.52 -3.51 17.89
CA ILE A 4 -9.99 -2.32 17.15
C ILE A 4 -10.52 -1.28 18.13
N SER A 5 -10.02 -0.04 18.04
CA SER A 5 -10.39 1.08 18.93
C SER A 5 -10.26 2.41 18.20
N LYS A 6 -11.09 3.41 18.56
CA LYS A 6 -11.02 4.79 18.07
C LYS A 6 -10.21 5.72 18.98
N ASP A 7 -9.65 5.21 20.06
CA ASP A 7 -8.95 5.97 21.09
C ASP A 7 -7.55 6.40 20.61
N ILE A 8 -7.44 7.64 20.16
CA ILE A 8 -6.17 8.24 19.71
C ILE A 8 -5.18 8.36 20.86
N GLN A 9 -5.63 8.66 22.09
CA GLN A 9 -4.73 8.81 23.26
C GLN A 9 -4.08 7.49 23.61
N LYS A 10 -4.83 6.40 23.54
CA LYS A 10 -4.28 5.05 23.68
C LYS A 10 -3.26 4.72 22.60
N ALA A 11 -3.50 5.12 21.34
CA ALA A 11 -2.55 4.94 20.25
C ALA A 11 -1.26 5.73 20.49
N VAL A 12 -1.36 7.00 20.93
CA VAL A 12 -0.21 7.84 21.33
C VAL A 12 0.60 7.16 22.43
N ALA A 13 -0.06 6.70 23.50
CA ALA A 13 0.61 6.04 24.62
C ALA A 13 1.36 4.76 24.19
N LEU A 14 0.73 3.92 23.34
CA LEU A 14 1.37 2.69 22.82
C LEU A 14 2.61 3.02 21.96
N LEU A 15 2.51 3.96 21.01
CA LEU A 15 3.63 4.36 20.15
C LEU A 15 4.77 5.02 20.93
N THR A 16 4.46 5.81 21.98
CA THR A 16 5.45 6.39 22.88
C THR A 16 6.17 5.32 23.71
N ASN A 17 5.48 4.23 24.03
CA ASN A 17 6.05 3.07 24.72
C ASN A 17 6.70 2.06 23.76
N GLU A 18 7.04 2.49 22.53
CA GLU A 18 7.69 1.68 21.49
C GLU A 18 6.89 0.45 21.01
N GLU A 19 5.58 0.44 21.28
CA GLU A 19 4.67 -0.59 20.81
C GLU A 19 4.15 -0.25 19.39
N LEU A 20 3.70 -1.28 18.65
CA LEU A 20 3.14 -1.10 17.33
C LEU A 20 1.63 -0.80 17.38
N VAL A 21 1.18 0.09 16.50
CA VAL A 21 -0.23 0.38 16.27
C VAL A 21 -0.51 0.32 14.78
N ALA A 22 -1.56 -0.39 14.36
CA ALA A 22 -2.01 -0.26 12.99
C ALA A 22 -2.85 1.01 12.82
N ILE A 23 -2.46 1.88 11.89
CA ILE A 23 -3.07 3.19 11.65
C ILE A 23 -3.80 3.25 10.31
N PRO A 24 -4.95 3.94 10.22
CA PRO A 24 -5.67 4.14 8.97
C PRO A 24 -4.96 5.17 8.09
N THR A 25 -4.97 4.96 6.77
CA THR A 25 -4.68 6.02 5.79
C THR A 25 -5.75 6.03 4.71
N GLU A 26 -5.71 7.02 3.81
CA GLU A 26 -6.61 7.03 2.66
C GLU A 26 -6.29 5.91 1.67
N THR A 27 -5.08 5.36 1.69
CA THR A 27 -4.59 4.29 0.81
C THR A 27 -4.87 2.90 1.38
N VAL A 28 -4.08 2.49 2.38
CA VAL A 28 -4.18 1.21 3.09
C VAL A 28 -3.86 1.42 4.57
N TYR A 29 -4.22 0.50 5.45
CA TYR A 29 -3.75 0.53 6.84
C TYR A 29 -2.25 0.30 6.90
N GLY A 30 -1.53 1.08 7.72
CA GLY A 30 -0.10 0.98 7.98
C GLY A 30 0.19 0.41 9.36
N LEU A 31 1.19 -0.46 9.49
CA LEU A 31 1.71 -0.92 10.78
C LEU A 31 2.77 0.05 11.26
N ALA A 32 2.39 0.91 12.21
CA ALA A 32 3.17 2.07 12.62
C ALA A 32 4.06 1.80 13.84
N GLY A 33 5.25 2.36 13.81
CA GLY A 33 6.20 2.42 14.93
C GLY A 33 7.06 3.69 14.88
N ASN A 34 7.61 4.09 16.02
CA ASN A 34 8.51 5.24 16.15
C ASN A 34 9.80 5.02 15.33
N ILE A 35 10.14 5.95 14.42
CA ILE A 35 11.34 5.81 13.55
C ILE A 35 12.65 5.83 14.33
N PHE A 36 12.71 6.45 15.49
CA PHE A 36 13.90 6.56 16.34
C PHE A 36 14.03 5.42 17.35
N SER A 37 13.03 4.52 17.44
CA SER A 37 13.12 3.31 18.26
C SER A 37 13.53 2.12 17.41
N GLU A 38 14.79 1.69 17.54
CA GLU A 38 15.29 0.49 16.87
C GLU A 38 14.45 -0.76 17.23
N LYS A 39 13.98 -0.83 18.49
CA LYS A 39 13.10 -1.89 18.96
C LYS A 39 11.77 -1.90 18.21
N ALA A 40 11.09 -0.73 18.09
CA ALA A 40 9.83 -0.64 17.36
C ALA A 40 9.99 -1.00 15.88
N ILE A 41 11.09 -0.55 15.24
CA ILE A 41 11.35 -0.85 13.85
C ILE A 41 11.66 -2.33 13.63
N LYS A 42 12.50 -2.96 14.44
CA LYS A 42 12.73 -4.41 14.40
C LYS A 42 11.41 -5.18 14.57
N CYS A 43 10.57 -4.76 15.51
CA CYS A 43 9.26 -5.37 15.74
C CYS A 43 8.34 -5.27 14.51
N ILE A 44 8.38 -4.16 13.72
CA ILE A 44 7.67 -4.08 12.43
C ILE A 44 8.14 -5.18 11.46
N PHE A 45 9.45 -5.36 11.28
CA PHE A 45 9.99 -6.37 10.38
C PHE A 45 9.62 -7.79 10.82
N GLU A 46 9.76 -8.10 12.11
CA GLU A 46 9.44 -9.39 12.71
C GLU A 46 7.95 -9.73 12.60
N THR A 47 7.07 -8.82 13.05
CA THR A 47 5.60 -8.99 13.00
C THR A 47 5.12 -9.24 11.58
N LYS A 48 5.68 -8.52 10.60
CA LYS A 48 5.33 -8.69 9.19
C LYS A 48 6.05 -9.85 8.51
N LYS A 49 7.09 -10.44 9.11
CA LYS A 49 8.04 -11.35 8.46
C LYS A 49 8.65 -10.72 7.22
N ARG A 50 8.95 -9.42 7.30
CA ARG A 50 9.49 -8.61 6.20
C ARG A 50 11.01 -8.69 6.18
N PRO A 51 11.66 -8.86 5.03
CA PRO A 51 13.12 -8.82 4.94
C PRO A 51 13.65 -7.39 5.18
N PHE A 52 14.77 -7.27 5.90
CA PHE A 52 15.38 -5.99 6.29
C PHE A 52 15.90 -5.15 5.12
N PHE A 53 16.19 -5.77 3.97
CA PHE A 53 16.60 -5.06 2.76
C PHE A 53 15.49 -4.25 2.08
N ASN A 54 14.24 -4.36 2.55
CA ASN A 54 13.09 -3.67 1.94
C ASN A 54 12.74 -2.44 2.78
N PRO A 55 13.06 -1.19 2.32
CA PRO A 55 12.93 0.02 3.12
C PRO A 55 11.50 0.34 3.55
N LEU A 56 11.35 1.23 4.53
CA LEU A 56 10.08 1.65 5.09
C LEU A 56 9.73 3.09 4.63
N ILE A 57 8.43 3.41 4.63
CA ILE A 57 7.94 4.77 4.38
C ILE A 57 7.72 5.48 5.71
N VAL A 58 8.33 6.65 5.86
CA VAL A 58 8.17 7.56 6.99
C VAL A 58 6.94 8.43 6.76
N HIS A 59 6.04 8.48 7.73
CA HIS A 59 4.84 9.30 7.72
C HIS A 59 5.04 10.51 8.64
N ILE A 60 4.84 11.71 8.09
CA ILE A 60 4.98 13.00 8.79
C ILE A 60 3.63 13.72 8.84
N SER A 61 3.48 14.66 9.80
CA SER A 61 2.21 15.35 10.05
C SER A 61 1.90 16.47 9.04
N SER A 62 2.94 17.08 8.46
CA SER A 62 2.83 18.17 7.47
C SER A 62 4.12 18.28 6.65
N VAL A 63 4.08 19.09 5.58
CA VAL A 63 5.27 19.43 4.77
C VAL A 63 6.34 20.13 5.59
N ASP A 64 5.96 20.93 6.60
CA ASP A 64 6.90 21.68 7.45
C ASP A 64 7.87 20.76 8.21
N VAL A 65 7.48 19.51 8.47
CA VAL A 65 8.33 18.50 9.12
C VAL A 65 9.33 17.88 8.15
N LEU A 66 9.18 18.08 6.83
CA LEU A 66 9.98 17.37 5.81
C LEU A 66 11.48 17.59 5.98
N GLU A 67 11.91 18.83 6.25
CA GLU A 67 13.33 19.20 6.40
C GLU A 67 14.01 18.55 7.61
N THR A 68 13.25 18.00 8.56
CA THR A 68 13.81 17.23 9.69
C THR A 68 14.14 15.77 9.29
N ILE A 69 13.60 15.31 8.15
CA ILE A 69 13.73 13.94 7.67
C ILE A 69 14.69 13.84 6.49
N VAL A 70 14.74 14.88 5.65
CA VAL A 70 15.53 14.91 4.43
C VAL A 70 16.53 16.06 4.45
N SER A 71 17.70 15.84 3.83
CA SER A 71 18.78 16.84 3.75
C SER A 71 18.68 17.70 2.49
N GLU A 72 17.90 17.28 1.49
CA GLU A 72 17.78 17.98 0.22
C GLU A 72 16.39 17.71 -0.39
N VAL A 73 15.75 18.76 -0.92
CA VAL A 73 14.45 18.67 -1.61
C VAL A 73 14.58 19.31 -2.99
N PRO A 74 14.66 18.51 -4.08
CA PRO A 74 14.66 19.01 -5.45
C PRO A 74 13.43 19.88 -5.76
N GLU A 75 13.55 20.84 -6.71
CA GLU A 75 12.47 21.76 -7.02
C GLU A 75 11.19 21.04 -7.47
N LYS A 76 11.32 20.03 -8.34
CA LYS A 76 10.18 19.20 -8.78
C LYS A 76 9.54 18.44 -7.60
N ALA A 77 10.33 18.05 -6.57
CA ALA A 77 9.79 17.44 -5.36
C ALA A 77 8.98 18.41 -4.52
N LYS A 78 9.39 19.69 -4.42
CA LYS A 78 8.63 20.76 -3.75
C LYS A 78 7.30 21.01 -4.45
N ILE A 79 7.32 21.14 -5.79
CA ILE A 79 6.11 21.32 -6.61
C ILE A 79 5.13 20.17 -6.37
N LEU A 80 5.61 18.92 -6.41
CA LEU A 80 4.79 17.72 -6.17
C LEU A 80 4.23 17.69 -4.75
N ALA A 81 5.07 17.97 -3.73
CA ALA A 81 4.65 17.98 -2.33
C ALA A 81 3.55 19.02 -2.10
N ASN A 82 3.71 20.24 -2.61
CA ASN A 82 2.72 21.31 -2.50
C ASN A 82 1.41 21.00 -3.23
N THR A 83 1.47 20.22 -4.30
CA THR A 83 0.28 19.88 -5.12
C THR A 83 -0.47 18.68 -4.52
N PHE A 84 0.22 17.64 -4.07
CA PHE A 84 -0.39 16.35 -3.76
C PHE A 84 -0.34 15.94 -2.29
N TRP A 85 0.29 16.71 -1.41
CA TRP A 85 0.25 16.47 0.03
C TRP A 85 -0.67 17.45 0.77
N PRO A 86 -1.41 16.95 1.78
CA PRO A 86 -1.57 15.56 2.23
C PRO A 86 -2.22 14.67 1.16
N GLY A 87 -1.67 13.47 0.91
CA GLY A 87 -2.20 12.61 -0.15
C GLY A 87 -1.45 11.32 -0.42
N SER A 88 -1.89 10.67 -1.51
CA SER A 88 -1.45 9.32 -1.89
C SER A 88 -0.14 9.30 -2.69
N MET A 89 0.78 10.20 -2.35
CA MET A 89 2.10 10.30 -2.93
C MET A 89 3.18 10.10 -1.87
N THR A 90 4.23 9.37 -2.22
CA THR A 90 5.45 9.18 -1.42
C THR A 90 6.63 9.69 -2.22
N LEU A 91 7.48 10.50 -1.60
CA LEU A 91 8.74 10.98 -2.19
C LEU A 91 9.92 10.22 -1.59
N VAL A 92 10.85 9.78 -2.43
CA VAL A 92 12.14 9.20 -2.03
C VAL A 92 13.20 10.27 -2.23
N LEU A 93 13.72 10.78 -1.12
CA LEU A 93 14.63 11.93 -1.07
C LEU A 93 15.87 11.59 -0.27
N LYS A 94 16.94 12.38 -0.42
CA LYS A 94 18.17 12.22 0.34
C LYS A 94 17.91 12.40 1.84
N LYS A 95 18.24 11.37 2.64
CA LYS A 95 17.91 11.35 4.06
C LYS A 95 18.76 12.33 4.88
N HIS A 96 18.20 12.86 5.96
CA HIS A 96 18.98 13.49 7.00
C HIS A 96 19.84 12.44 7.74
N LYS A 97 21.02 12.83 8.23
CA LYS A 97 21.98 11.93 8.90
C LYS A 97 21.40 11.22 10.13
N ASP A 98 20.41 11.83 10.78
CA ASP A 98 19.79 11.31 12.01
C ASP A 98 18.72 10.22 11.72
N ILE A 99 18.42 9.96 10.45
CA ILE A 99 17.48 8.87 10.08
C ILE A 99 18.20 7.53 10.14
N PRO A 100 17.73 6.60 11.01
CA PRO A 100 18.38 5.30 11.20
C PRO A 100 18.45 4.48 9.91
N ASP A 101 19.58 3.83 9.67
CA ASP A 101 19.82 2.99 8.47
C ASP A 101 18.83 1.83 8.33
N ILE A 102 18.32 1.30 9.44
CA ILE A 102 17.30 0.24 9.42
C ILE A 102 16.00 0.68 8.72
N ILE A 103 15.65 1.98 8.72
CA ILE A 103 14.49 2.54 8.00
C ILE A 103 14.70 2.47 6.50
N THR A 104 15.93 2.77 6.06
CA THR A 104 16.30 2.96 4.66
C THR A 104 16.95 1.72 4.03
N ALA A 105 17.07 0.63 4.80
CA ALA A 105 17.85 -0.55 4.39
C ALA A 105 19.29 -0.20 4.02
N GLY A 106 19.92 0.75 4.73
CA GLY A 106 21.28 1.22 4.50
C GLY A 106 21.47 2.21 3.35
N LYS A 107 20.37 2.63 2.68
CA LYS A 107 20.42 3.62 1.59
C LYS A 107 20.60 5.04 2.13
N ASP A 108 21.12 5.93 1.29
CA ASP A 108 21.26 7.37 1.55
C ASP A 108 19.96 8.16 1.30
N THR A 109 18.90 7.48 0.89
CA THR A 109 17.57 8.04 0.64
C THR A 109 16.53 7.49 1.60
N VAL A 110 15.50 8.27 1.86
CA VAL A 110 14.34 7.91 2.69
C VAL A 110 13.03 8.18 1.96
N ALA A 111 12.09 7.25 2.05
CA ALA A 111 10.74 7.44 1.54
C ALA A 111 9.89 8.17 2.57
N VAL A 112 9.28 9.31 2.20
CA VAL A 112 8.50 10.19 3.09
C VAL A 112 7.13 10.46 2.51
N ARG A 113 6.11 10.60 3.38
CA ARG A 113 4.74 10.90 2.97
C ARG A 113 3.99 11.69 4.05
N VAL A 114 3.11 12.61 3.59
CA VAL A 114 2.04 13.19 4.43
C VAL A 114 0.73 12.50 4.05
N PRO A 115 0.17 11.59 4.89
CA PRO A 115 -1.06 10.87 4.57
C PRO A 115 -2.28 11.80 4.64
N ASN A 116 -3.33 11.52 3.84
CA ASN A 116 -4.58 12.28 3.88
C ASN A 116 -5.68 11.52 4.65
N HIS A 117 -5.48 11.37 5.96
CA HIS A 117 -6.46 10.75 6.84
C HIS A 117 -6.57 11.52 8.16
N PRO A 118 -7.75 12.04 8.53
CA PRO A 118 -7.89 12.94 9.68
C PRO A 118 -7.42 12.31 11.00
N VAL A 119 -7.74 11.05 11.23
CA VAL A 119 -7.33 10.32 12.45
C VAL A 119 -5.81 10.19 12.53
N THR A 120 -5.15 9.85 11.42
CA THR A 120 -3.68 9.69 11.38
C THR A 120 -2.95 11.03 11.47
N ILE A 121 -3.46 12.07 10.81
CA ILE A 121 -2.90 13.43 10.99
C ILE A 121 -3.04 13.90 12.44
N SER A 122 -4.20 13.66 13.08
CA SER A 122 -4.38 14.00 14.51
C SER A 122 -3.44 13.22 15.41
N LEU A 123 -3.19 11.94 15.11
CA LEU A 123 -2.21 11.11 15.83
C LEU A 123 -0.78 11.65 15.67
N LEU A 124 -0.34 11.88 14.40
CA LEU A 124 1.01 12.36 14.09
C LEU A 124 1.32 13.71 14.74
N LYS A 125 0.33 14.61 14.82
CA LYS A 125 0.49 15.94 15.50
C LYS A 125 0.67 15.84 17.01
N GLN A 126 0.29 14.72 17.63
CA GLN A 126 0.41 14.50 19.08
C GLN A 126 1.69 13.75 19.45
N LEU A 127 2.43 13.23 18.46
CA LEU A 127 3.68 12.50 18.68
C LEU A 127 4.88 13.43 18.47
N PRO A 128 5.91 13.36 19.34
CA PRO A 128 7.16 14.12 19.17
C PRO A 128 8.11 13.50 18.13
N PHE A 129 7.66 12.48 17.40
CA PHE A 129 8.43 11.73 16.40
C PHE A 129 7.55 11.28 15.22
N PRO A 130 8.12 11.15 14.02
CA PRO A 130 7.47 10.55 12.88
C PRO A 130 7.31 9.04 13.01
N LEU A 131 6.47 8.44 12.16
CA LEU A 131 6.17 7.01 12.18
C LEU A 131 6.66 6.32 10.90
N ALA A 132 7.37 5.20 11.04
CA ALA A 132 7.51 4.26 9.94
C ALA A 132 6.23 3.40 9.87
N ALA A 133 5.59 3.33 8.70
CA ALA A 133 4.34 2.59 8.58
C ALA A 133 4.21 1.87 7.22
N PRO A 134 4.83 0.69 7.05
CA PRO A 134 4.50 -0.19 5.92
C PRO A 134 3.05 -0.68 6.04
N SER A 135 2.45 -1.22 4.97
CA SER A 135 1.10 -1.79 5.00
C SER A 135 0.93 -2.82 6.14
N ALA A 136 -0.21 -2.83 6.83
CA ALA A 136 -0.45 -3.65 8.03
C ALA A 136 -0.91 -5.09 7.69
N ASN A 137 -0.12 -5.82 6.89
CA ASN A 137 -0.29 -7.24 6.51
C ASN A 137 1.03 -8.00 6.67
N PRO A 138 1.04 -9.32 6.83
CA PRO A 138 2.24 -10.14 6.66
C PRO A 138 2.87 -9.91 5.28
N PHE A 139 4.17 -10.04 5.17
CA PHE A 139 4.89 -9.78 3.91
C PHE A 139 4.29 -10.60 2.76
N ASN A 140 4.17 -10.00 1.59
CA ASN A 140 3.55 -10.52 0.36
C ASN A 140 2.04 -10.76 0.37
N ASN A 141 1.35 -10.65 1.50
CA ASN A 141 -0.11 -10.83 1.56
C ASN A 141 -0.86 -9.58 1.07
N ILE A 142 -2.19 -9.70 0.89
CA ILE A 142 -3.07 -8.62 0.45
C ILE A 142 -3.01 -7.46 1.46
N SER A 143 -2.82 -6.23 0.98
CA SER A 143 -2.83 -5.04 1.85
C SER A 143 -4.21 -4.81 2.49
N PRO A 144 -4.28 -4.38 3.76
CA PRO A 144 -5.53 -4.19 4.46
C PRO A 144 -6.13 -2.80 4.18
N THR A 145 -7.40 -2.76 3.83
CA THR A 145 -8.18 -1.53 3.60
C THR A 145 -9.28 -1.30 4.63
N LYS A 146 -9.39 -2.17 5.62
CA LYS A 146 -10.35 -2.09 6.74
C LYS A 146 -9.70 -2.54 8.04
N PRO A 147 -10.16 -2.05 9.22
CA PRO A 147 -9.64 -2.49 10.52
C PRO A 147 -9.71 -4.01 10.70
N LYS A 148 -10.81 -4.63 10.26
CA LYS A 148 -11.02 -6.08 10.36
C LYS A 148 -10.02 -6.91 9.55
N HIS A 149 -9.47 -6.37 8.43
CA HIS A 149 -8.40 -7.04 7.69
C HIS A 149 -7.13 -7.13 8.52
N VAL A 150 -6.77 -6.03 9.20
CA VAL A 150 -5.61 -5.99 10.09
C VAL A 150 -5.81 -6.91 11.30
N GLU A 151 -6.96 -6.85 11.94
CA GLU A 151 -7.28 -7.70 13.10
C GLU A 151 -7.17 -9.19 12.75
N ARG A 152 -7.60 -9.61 11.56
CA ARG A 152 -7.44 -10.99 11.09
C ARG A 152 -5.97 -11.42 10.98
N TYR A 153 -5.10 -10.51 10.54
CA TYR A 153 -3.68 -10.79 10.40
C TYR A 153 -2.92 -10.80 11.73
N PHE A 154 -3.19 -9.82 12.60
CA PHE A 154 -2.31 -9.48 13.72
C PHE A 154 -3.00 -9.41 15.08
N LYS A 155 -4.17 -10.04 15.24
CA LYS A 155 -4.94 -10.00 16.50
C LYS A 155 -4.13 -10.31 17.75
N ASN A 156 -3.16 -11.22 17.65
CA ASN A 156 -2.34 -11.67 18.79
C ASN A 156 -0.95 -11.01 18.81
N ASP A 157 -0.57 -10.30 17.76
CA ASP A 157 0.79 -9.80 17.56
C ASP A 157 0.91 -8.31 17.85
N ILE A 158 -0.22 -7.55 17.77
CA ILE A 158 -0.26 -6.12 18.06
C ILE A 158 -1.36 -5.80 19.06
N LYS A 159 -1.19 -4.70 19.79
CA LYS A 159 -2.12 -4.32 20.87
C LYS A 159 -3.32 -3.52 20.39
N MET A 160 -3.23 -2.87 19.22
CA MET A 160 -4.26 -1.96 18.75
C MET A 160 -4.29 -1.79 17.23
N VAL A 161 -5.50 -1.74 16.70
CA VAL A 161 -5.83 -1.19 15.38
C VAL A 161 -6.63 0.09 15.61
N LEU A 162 -6.08 1.23 15.25
CA LEU A 162 -6.79 2.52 15.31
C LEU A 162 -7.83 2.57 14.21
N ASP A 163 -9.11 2.60 14.59
CA ASP A 163 -10.23 2.55 13.65
C ASP A 163 -10.47 3.90 12.97
N GLY A 164 -10.20 3.97 11.69
CA GLY A 164 -10.54 5.08 10.80
C GLY A 164 -11.52 4.69 9.69
N GLY A 165 -12.17 3.51 9.80
CA GLY A 165 -13.07 3.00 8.77
C GLY A 165 -12.35 2.39 7.56
N SER A 166 -13.03 2.37 6.42
CA SER A 166 -12.47 1.87 5.15
C SER A 166 -11.60 2.92 4.47
N CYS A 167 -10.48 2.50 3.91
CA CYS A 167 -9.59 3.35 3.13
C CYS A 167 -10.28 3.84 1.85
N LYS A 168 -10.18 5.14 1.55
CA LYS A 168 -10.90 5.78 0.44
C LYS A 168 -10.33 5.36 -0.94
N ASN A 169 -9.01 5.24 -1.07
CA ASN A 169 -8.33 4.98 -2.34
C ASN A 169 -8.07 3.50 -2.60
N GLY A 170 -7.91 2.71 -1.54
CA GLY A 170 -7.90 1.24 -1.58
C GLY A 170 -6.63 0.57 -2.14
N ILE A 171 -5.69 1.32 -2.71
CA ILE A 171 -4.36 0.86 -3.14
C ILE A 171 -3.29 1.80 -2.60
N GLU A 172 -2.03 1.35 -2.55
CA GLU A 172 -0.92 2.10 -1.96
C GLU A 172 -0.61 3.40 -2.71
N SER A 173 0.19 4.26 -2.06
CA SER A 173 0.70 5.51 -2.64
C SER A 173 1.57 5.27 -3.88
N THR A 174 1.56 6.22 -4.80
CA THR A 174 2.54 6.32 -5.88
C THR A 174 3.88 6.78 -5.28
N ILE A 175 4.99 6.12 -5.65
CA ILE A 175 6.33 6.42 -5.12
C ILE A 175 7.17 7.03 -6.21
N ILE A 176 7.69 8.23 -5.95
CA ILE A 176 8.51 9.03 -6.86
C ILE A 176 9.86 9.26 -6.19
N GLY A 177 10.93 8.88 -6.87
CA GLY A 177 12.30 9.23 -6.49
C GLY A 177 12.91 10.22 -7.46
N PHE A 178 14.18 10.59 -7.20
CA PHE A 178 14.92 11.55 -8.00
C PHE A 178 16.33 11.03 -8.26
N VAL A 179 16.73 11.02 -9.53
CA VAL A 179 18.09 10.71 -9.96
C VAL A 179 18.61 11.92 -10.74
N ASN A 180 19.70 12.52 -10.26
CA ASN A 180 20.22 13.78 -10.82
C ASN A 180 19.14 14.88 -10.90
N ASN A 181 18.28 14.98 -9.88
CA ASN A 181 17.12 15.89 -9.78
C ASN A 181 15.98 15.62 -10.79
N GLU A 182 16.07 14.57 -11.61
CA GLU A 182 14.98 14.17 -12.49
C GLU A 182 14.09 13.11 -11.81
N PRO A 183 12.75 13.27 -11.89
CA PRO A 183 11.80 12.37 -11.23
C PRO A 183 11.73 11.00 -11.92
N ILE A 184 11.63 9.94 -11.11
CA ILE A 184 11.42 8.56 -11.55
C ILE A 184 10.31 7.94 -10.70
N ILE A 185 9.35 7.28 -11.32
CA ILE A 185 8.33 6.51 -10.60
C ILE A 185 8.86 5.10 -10.30
N TYR A 186 9.02 4.81 -9.01
CA TYR A 186 9.40 3.50 -8.51
C TYR A 186 8.20 2.58 -8.27
N ARG A 187 7.01 3.14 -8.06
CA ARG A 187 5.77 2.38 -7.89
C ARG A 187 4.57 3.18 -8.36
N LEU A 188 3.82 2.64 -9.29
CA LEU A 188 2.48 3.13 -9.62
C LEU A 188 1.55 2.90 -8.42
N GLY A 189 0.65 3.83 -8.11
CA GLY A 189 -0.24 3.77 -6.96
C GLY A 189 -1.53 4.56 -7.13
N ALA A 190 -2.08 5.06 -6.02
CA ALA A 190 -3.37 5.74 -6.00
C ALA A 190 -3.37 7.19 -6.54
N LEU A 191 -2.22 7.73 -6.91
CA LEU A 191 -2.08 8.93 -7.75
C LEU A 191 -1.67 8.46 -9.14
N ALA A 192 -2.47 8.77 -10.17
CA ALA A 192 -2.23 8.30 -11.52
C ALA A 192 -0.99 8.97 -12.15
N LEU A 193 -0.31 8.27 -13.06
CA LEU A 193 0.86 8.79 -13.80
C LEU A 193 0.51 10.09 -14.52
N GLU A 194 -0.64 10.12 -15.16
CA GLU A 194 -1.12 11.25 -15.95
C GLU A 194 -1.32 12.52 -15.10
N GLU A 195 -1.72 12.38 -13.83
CA GLU A 195 -1.86 13.50 -12.89
C GLU A 195 -0.49 14.08 -12.51
N ILE A 196 0.53 13.23 -12.34
CA ILE A 196 1.90 13.65 -12.05
C ILE A 196 2.51 14.36 -13.26
N GLU A 197 2.37 13.77 -14.46
CA GLU A 197 2.90 14.32 -15.70
C GLU A 197 2.26 15.66 -16.08
N ALA A 198 1.01 15.89 -15.69
CA ALA A 198 0.34 17.19 -15.87
C ALA A 198 1.00 18.32 -15.06
N VAL A 199 1.69 17.99 -13.94
CA VAL A 199 2.32 18.98 -13.05
C VAL A 199 3.80 19.21 -13.36
N ILE A 200 4.57 18.13 -13.64
CA ILE A 200 6.04 18.21 -13.77
C ILE A 200 6.57 17.74 -15.13
N GLY A 201 5.69 17.46 -16.08
CA GLY A 201 6.05 16.89 -17.39
C GLY A 201 6.25 15.38 -17.34
N LYS A 202 6.72 14.80 -18.45
CA LYS A 202 6.92 13.35 -18.59
C LYS A 202 7.86 12.79 -17.53
N VAL A 203 7.53 11.60 -17.00
CA VAL A 203 8.27 10.91 -15.94
C VAL A 203 8.57 9.48 -16.38
N GLU A 204 9.80 9.04 -16.18
CA GLU A 204 10.20 7.64 -16.38
C GLU A 204 9.56 6.73 -15.32
N VAL A 205 9.12 5.54 -15.74
CA VAL A 205 8.58 4.53 -14.83
C VAL A 205 9.56 3.36 -14.71
N LYS A 206 10.15 3.19 -13.52
CA LYS A 206 11.06 2.09 -13.17
C LYS A 206 10.45 1.28 -12.02
N ASN A 207 9.35 0.57 -12.28
CA ASN A 207 8.57 -0.14 -11.26
C ASN A 207 8.92 -1.63 -11.10
N LYS A 208 9.99 -2.12 -11.70
CA LYS A 208 10.49 -3.49 -11.52
C LYS A 208 11.70 -3.47 -10.61
N ALA A 209 11.75 -4.42 -9.67
CA ALA A 209 12.87 -4.61 -8.79
C ALA A 209 13.82 -5.64 -9.32
N GLU A 210 15.04 -5.31 -9.18
CA GLU A 210 16.19 -6.19 -8.98
C GLU A 210 16.30 -6.53 -7.47
N GLU A 211 17.28 -7.28 -7.05
CA GLU A 211 17.44 -7.82 -5.69
C GLU A 211 17.41 -6.77 -4.55
N ASN A 212 17.72 -5.49 -4.84
CA ASN A 212 17.73 -4.38 -3.86
C ASN A 212 16.78 -3.24 -4.29
N PRO A 213 15.50 -3.29 -3.93
CA PRO A 213 14.51 -2.31 -4.35
C PRO A 213 14.81 -0.91 -3.80
N ASP A 214 14.71 0.13 -4.66
CA ASP A 214 14.84 1.54 -4.25
C ASP A 214 13.65 2.00 -3.40
N ALA A 215 12.52 1.33 -3.53
CA ALA A 215 11.29 1.62 -2.81
C ALA A 215 10.48 0.36 -2.50
N PRO A 216 9.57 0.42 -1.49
CA PRO A 216 8.67 -0.70 -1.18
C PRO A 216 7.73 -1.04 -2.34
N GLY A 217 7.48 -2.35 -2.57
CA GLY A 217 6.51 -2.83 -3.57
C GLY A 217 7.07 -2.99 -4.98
N MET A 218 8.39 -2.99 -5.16
CA MET A 218 9.05 -3.27 -6.43
C MET A 218 9.30 -4.78 -6.68
N LEU A 219 9.16 -5.64 -5.68
CA LEU A 219 9.40 -7.09 -5.81
C LEU A 219 8.30 -7.77 -6.65
N ASP A 220 8.65 -8.82 -7.40
CA ASP A 220 7.75 -9.50 -8.34
C ASP A 220 6.54 -10.16 -7.64
N LYS A 221 6.75 -10.81 -6.50
CA LYS A 221 5.67 -11.39 -5.69
C LYS A 221 5.25 -10.41 -4.59
N HIS A 222 4.02 -9.93 -4.65
CA HIS A 222 3.43 -9.06 -3.63
C HIS A 222 1.90 -9.07 -3.73
N TYR A 223 1.18 -8.63 -2.68
CA TYR A 223 -0.29 -8.48 -2.67
C TYR A 223 -1.06 -9.78 -2.91
N SER A 224 -0.44 -10.94 -2.65
CA SER A 224 -0.98 -12.23 -3.07
C SER A 224 -2.02 -12.77 -2.10
N PRO A 225 -3.23 -13.17 -2.59
CA PRO A 225 -4.11 -14.07 -1.87
C PRO A 225 -3.43 -15.42 -1.58
N LEU A 226 -3.92 -16.15 -0.60
CA LEU A 226 -3.55 -17.56 -0.40
C LEU A 226 -4.12 -18.43 -1.53
N THR A 227 -5.31 -18.09 -2.01
CA THR A 227 -5.96 -18.71 -3.17
C THR A 227 -5.19 -18.37 -4.45
N THR A 228 -4.92 -19.38 -5.26
CA THR A 228 -4.31 -19.20 -6.58
C THR A 228 -5.05 -18.13 -7.40
N THR A 229 -4.32 -17.10 -7.84
CA THR A 229 -4.89 -16.00 -8.63
C THR A 229 -4.36 -16.02 -10.06
N ILE A 230 -5.22 -15.81 -11.04
CA ILE A 230 -4.90 -15.74 -12.47
C ILE A 230 -5.41 -14.40 -13.01
N LEU A 231 -4.53 -13.65 -13.68
CA LEU A 231 -4.90 -12.41 -14.38
C LEU A 231 -5.09 -12.71 -15.87
N THR A 232 -6.23 -12.31 -16.42
CA THR A 232 -6.57 -12.58 -17.83
C THR A 232 -7.35 -11.43 -18.46
N THR A 233 -7.28 -11.32 -19.78
CA THR A 233 -8.17 -10.48 -20.61
C THR A 233 -9.40 -11.24 -21.10
N ASP A 234 -9.44 -12.57 -20.98
CA ASP A 234 -10.53 -13.42 -21.42
C ASP A 234 -10.97 -14.38 -20.30
N ILE A 235 -11.86 -13.89 -19.46
CA ILE A 235 -12.45 -14.64 -18.34
C ILE A 235 -13.17 -15.90 -18.83
N ALA A 236 -13.92 -15.80 -19.95
CA ALA A 236 -14.73 -16.91 -20.44
C ALA A 236 -13.86 -18.09 -20.91
N SER A 237 -12.75 -17.81 -21.58
CA SER A 237 -11.77 -18.81 -21.97
C SER A 237 -11.06 -19.42 -20.76
N GLU A 238 -10.70 -18.59 -19.77
CA GLU A 238 -10.00 -19.05 -18.58
C GLU A 238 -10.87 -19.98 -17.72
N ILE A 239 -12.17 -19.70 -17.56
CA ILE A 239 -13.12 -20.58 -16.85
C ILE A 239 -13.13 -22.00 -17.45
N LYS A 240 -13.06 -22.14 -18.79
CA LYS A 240 -13.09 -23.43 -19.47
C LYS A 240 -11.88 -24.32 -19.13
N LYS A 241 -10.74 -23.72 -18.77
CA LYS A 241 -9.52 -24.44 -18.38
C LYS A 241 -9.61 -25.06 -16.98
N HIS A 242 -10.63 -24.69 -16.20
CA HIS A 242 -10.82 -25.12 -14.81
C HIS A 242 -12.18 -25.82 -14.60
N PRO A 243 -12.48 -26.93 -15.29
CA PRO A 243 -13.82 -27.53 -15.35
C PRO A 243 -14.35 -28.07 -14.01
N THR A 244 -13.46 -28.42 -13.08
CA THR A 244 -13.80 -29.06 -11.79
C THR A 244 -13.55 -28.17 -10.59
N LYS A 245 -13.02 -26.94 -10.78
CA LYS A 245 -12.60 -26.05 -9.69
C LYS A 245 -13.74 -25.13 -9.22
N LYS A 246 -13.68 -24.77 -7.94
CA LYS A 246 -14.49 -23.70 -7.36
C LYS A 246 -13.86 -22.36 -7.76
N ILE A 247 -14.53 -21.62 -8.64
CA ILE A 247 -14.02 -20.42 -9.28
C ILE A 247 -14.62 -19.16 -8.63
N GLY A 248 -13.75 -18.24 -8.20
CA GLY A 248 -14.13 -16.87 -7.89
C GLY A 248 -13.74 -15.93 -9.02
N ILE A 249 -14.61 -15.01 -9.39
CA ILE A 249 -14.33 -14.00 -10.42
C ILE A 249 -14.17 -12.63 -9.76
N LEU A 250 -13.10 -11.93 -10.13
CA LEU A 250 -12.90 -10.50 -9.87
C LEU A 250 -13.05 -9.76 -11.20
N ALA A 251 -14.20 -9.18 -11.42
CA ALA A 251 -14.55 -8.47 -12.66
C ALA A 251 -14.42 -6.96 -12.52
N PHE A 252 -14.13 -6.26 -13.60
CA PHE A 252 -14.10 -4.80 -13.60
C PHE A 252 -15.50 -4.21 -13.53
N ASN A 253 -16.31 -4.39 -14.59
CA ASN A 253 -17.59 -3.70 -14.75
C ASN A 253 -18.77 -4.61 -15.17
N SER A 254 -18.49 -5.80 -15.68
CA SER A 254 -19.48 -6.68 -16.28
C SER A 254 -19.55 -8.02 -15.58
N SER A 255 -20.75 -8.65 -15.63
CA SER A 255 -20.97 -9.99 -15.06
C SER A 255 -20.72 -11.08 -16.11
N PHE A 256 -20.07 -12.15 -15.69
CA PHE A 256 -19.77 -13.34 -16.50
C PHE A 256 -20.74 -14.47 -16.14
N LYS A 257 -21.95 -14.46 -16.73
CA LYS A 257 -22.97 -15.47 -16.47
C LYS A 257 -22.50 -16.87 -16.89
N ASN A 258 -22.01 -17.67 -15.95
CA ASN A 258 -21.57 -19.04 -16.17
C ASN A 258 -21.88 -19.89 -14.94
N ALA A 259 -22.51 -21.06 -15.12
CA ALA A 259 -22.89 -21.96 -14.03
C ALA A 259 -21.71 -22.53 -13.22
N LYS A 260 -20.47 -22.44 -13.73
CA LYS A 260 -19.25 -22.89 -13.05
C LYS A 260 -18.69 -21.83 -12.07
N ILE A 261 -19.19 -20.60 -12.08
CA ILE A 261 -18.75 -19.54 -11.19
C ILE A 261 -19.39 -19.77 -9.83
N THR A 262 -18.54 -19.97 -8.80
CA THR A 262 -18.99 -20.10 -7.41
C THR A 262 -19.40 -18.73 -6.83
N THR A 263 -18.63 -17.69 -7.15
CA THR A 263 -18.90 -16.31 -6.72
C THR A 263 -18.26 -15.32 -7.69
N GLU A 264 -18.85 -14.12 -7.76
CA GLU A 264 -18.35 -13.03 -8.59
C GLU A 264 -18.42 -11.73 -7.82
N ILE A 265 -17.36 -10.92 -7.91
CA ILE A 265 -17.34 -9.55 -7.39
C ILE A 265 -17.03 -8.61 -8.55
N ILE A 266 -17.95 -7.66 -8.81
CA ILE A 266 -17.78 -6.59 -9.79
C ILE A 266 -17.29 -5.34 -9.04
N LEU A 267 -16.14 -4.81 -9.45
CA LEU A 267 -15.49 -3.68 -8.79
C LEU A 267 -16.25 -2.36 -9.04
N SER A 268 -16.64 -2.08 -10.28
CA SER A 268 -17.40 -0.88 -10.61
C SER A 268 -18.34 -1.10 -11.80
N LYS A 269 -19.65 -1.18 -11.53
CA LYS A 269 -20.68 -1.29 -12.59
C LYS A 269 -20.74 -0.03 -13.49
N LYS A 270 -20.17 1.09 -13.03
CA LYS A 270 -20.13 2.36 -13.76
C LYS A 270 -18.84 2.52 -14.58
N SER A 271 -17.95 1.52 -14.59
CA SER A 271 -16.63 1.60 -15.22
C SER A 271 -15.72 2.69 -14.63
N ASP A 272 -15.94 3.04 -13.36
CA ASP A 272 -15.15 4.03 -12.63
C ASP A 272 -13.91 3.35 -12.02
N LEU A 273 -12.71 3.77 -12.49
CA LEU A 273 -11.43 3.22 -12.04
C LEU A 273 -11.11 3.60 -10.58
N GLN A 274 -11.58 4.76 -10.09
CA GLN A 274 -11.39 5.16 -8.69
C GLN A 274 -12.23 4.27 -7.77
N GLU A 275 -13.49 4.01 -8.12
CA GLU A 275 -14.36 3.08 -7.40
C GLU A 275 -13.77 1.67 -7.42
N ALA A 276 -13.29 1.21 -8.58
CA ALA A 276 -12.68 -0.11 -8.73
C ALA A 276 -11.43 -0.27 -7.85
N ALA A 277 -10.52 0.71 -7.87
CA ALA A 277 -9.31 0.72 -7.04
C ALA A 277 -9.66 0.68 -5.55
N SER A 278 -10.63 1.47 -5.10
CA SER A 278 -11.07 1.53 -3.69
C SER A 278 -11.59 0.18 -3.18
N LYS A 279 -12.11 -0.68 -4.06
CA LYS A 279 -12.69 -1.98 -3.73
C LYS A 279 -11.75 -3.17 -3.96
N LEU A 280 -10.65 -2.99 -4.70
CA LEU A 280 -9.78 -4.07 -5.18
C LEU A 280 -9.34 -5.02 -4.07
N TYR A 281 -8.69 -4.51 -3.03
CA TYR A 281 -8.19 -5.36 -1.95
C TYR A 281 -9.29 -5.93 -1.06
N ASP A 282 -10.38 -5.19 -0.80
CA ASP A 282 -11.53 -5.73 -0.06
C ASP A 282 -12.17 -6.90 -0.82
N ALA A 283 -12.24 -6.82 -2.15
CA ALA A 283 -12.74 -7.89 -3.00
C ALA A 283 -11.81 -9.12 -2.98
N LEU A 284 -10.48 -8.90 -3.08
CA LEU A 284 -9.51 -10.00 -2.95
C LEU A 284 -9.58 -10.66 -1.58
N HIS A 285 -9.67 -9.88 -0.48
CA HIS A 285 -9.87 -10.43 0.88
C HIS A 285 -11.15 -11.26 0.98
N LYS A 286 -12.26 -10.81 0.39
CA LYS A 286 -13.52 -11.57 0.38
C LYS A 286 -13.38 -12.88 -0.37
N LEU A 287 -12.83 -12.84 -1.58
CA LEU A 287 -12.64 -14.04 -2.42
C LEU A 287 -11.71 -15.05 -1.74
N ASP A 288 -10.60 -14.59 -1.14
CA ASP A 288 -9.61 -15.44 -0.49
C ASP A 288 -10.17 -16.22 0.72
N HIS A 289 -11.28 -15.74 1.31
CA HIS A 289 -11.94 -16.40 2.45
C HIS A 289 -13.07 -17.38 2.09
N LEU A 290 -13.36 -17.58 0.80
CA LEU A 290 -14.48 -18.43 0.36
C LEU A 290 -14.08 -19.86 0.04
N ASN A 291 -12.88 -20.32 0.43
CA ASN A 291 -12.36 -21.65 0.12
C ASN A 291 -12.48 -22.01 -1.37
N LEU A 292 -12.08 -21.07 -2.22
CA LEU A 292 -12.02 -21.24 -3.67
C LEU A 292 -10.73 -21.95 -4.09
N ASP A 293 -10.77 -22.66 -5.20
CA ASP A 293 -9.57 -23.28 -5.79
C ASP A 293 -8.78 -22.29 -6.64
N VAL A 294 -9.48 -21.29 -7.21
CA VAL A 294 -8.87 -20.27 -8.08
C VAL A 294 -9.68 -18.98 -8.08
N ILE A 295 -8.99 -17.85 -8.08
CA ILE A 295 -9.51 -16.52 -8.37
C ILE A 295 -9.07 -16.15 -9.77
N ILE A 296 -10.01 -15.86 -10.67
CA ILE A 296 -9.74 -15.34 -12.00
C ILE A 296 -10.07 -13.85 -12.00
N ALA A 297 -9.04 -13.02 -12.17
CA ALA A 297 -9.16 -11.58 -12.18
C ALA A 297 -9.12 -11.04 -13.62
N GLU A 298 -10.05 -10.14 -13.92
CA GLU A 298 -10.09 -9.41 -15.18
C GLU A 298 -9.00 -8.36 -15.22
N LYS A 299 -8.29 -8.23 -16.34
CA LYS A 299 -7.33 -7.15 -16.55
C LYS A 299 -8.06 -5.82 -16.72
N MET A 300 -7.64 -4.80 -15.97
CA MET A 300 -8.21 -3.46 -16.02
C MET A 300 -7.77 -2.69 -17.29
N PRO A 301 -8.49 -1.61 -17.68
CA PRO A 301 -8.02 -0.70 -18.73
C PRO A 301 -6.60 -0.16 -18.45
N GLU A 302 -5.77 -0.02 -19.48
CA GLU A 302 -4.37 0.45 -19.37
C GLU A 302 -4.28 2.00 -19.31
N THR A 303 -5.19 2.63 -18.57
CA THR A 303 -5.26 4.09 -18.37
C THR A 303 -5.45 4.42 -16.90
N GLY A 304 -4.95 5.56 -16.45
CA GLY A 304 -5.10 6.07 -15.09
C GLY A 304 -4.79 5.00 -14.03
N LEU A 305 -5.68 4.83 -13.05
CA LEU A 305 -5.53 3.83 -11.97
C LEU A 305 -5.61 2.37 -12.45
N GLY A 306 -6.07 2.12 -13.67
CA GLY A 306 -6.07 0.78 -14.27
C GLY A 306 -4.67 0.21 -14.39
N LYS A 307 -3.67 1.03 -14.76
CA LYS A 307 -2.25 0.63 -14.78
C LYS A 307 -1.78 0.18 -13.40
N SER A 308 -2.13 0.94 -12.36
CA SER A 308 -1.76 0.62 -10.96
C SER A 308 -2.43 -0.67 -10.48
N MET A 309 -3.72 -0.87 -10.79
CA MET A 309 -4.43 -2.11 -10.44
C MET A 309 -3.86 -3.32 -11.18
N ASN A 310 -3.52 -3.19 -12.46
CA ASN A 310 -2.90 -4.26 -13.23
C ASN A 310 -1.53 -4.67 -12.65
N ASP A 311 -0.69 -3.71 -12.24
CA ASP A 311 0.56 -4.00 -11.54
C ASP A 311 0.31 -4.82 -10.25
N ARG A 312 -0.71 -4.48 -9.45
CA ARG A 312 -1.08 -5.22 -8.24
C ARG A 312 -1.57 -6.63 -8.55
N LEU A 313 -2.44 -6.78 -9.53
CA LEU A 313 -2.99 -8.08 -9.94
C LEU A 313 -1.93 -8.98 -10.58
N GLN A 314 -1.00 -8.42 -11.36
CA GLN A 314 0.14 -9.14 -11.91
C GLN A 314 1.02 -9.75 -10.81
N ARG A 315 1.36 -8.94 -9.77
CA ARG A 315 2.15 -9.39 -8.61
C ARG A 315 1.37 -10.39 -7.74
N ALA A 316 0.05 -10.24 -7.63
CA ALA A 316 -0.82 -11.18 -6.92
C ALA A 316 -0.92 -12.53 -7.65
N ALA A 317 -0.86 -12.53 -8.97
CA ALA A 317 -0.92 -13.72 -9.83
C ALA A 317 0.46 -14.37 -10.06
N PHE A 318 1.56 -13.71 -9.58
CA PHE A 318 2.92 -14.23 -9.77
C PHE A 318 3.11 -15.57 -9.03
N ARG A 319 3.51 -16.59 -9.79
CA ARG A 319 3.91 -17.91 -9.28
C ARG A 319 5.42 -18.03 -9.39
N SER A 320 6.10 -18.20 -8.27
CA SER A 320 7.51 -18.58 -8.21
C SER A 320 7.67 -20.05 -8.56
#